data_7f096d069ecf077e96326a75b816698b
#
_entry.id   7f096d069ecf077e96326a75b816698b
#
_cell.length_a   1.000
_cell.length_b   1.000
_cell.length_c   1.000
_cell.angle_alpha   90.00
_cell.angle_beta   90.00
_cell.angle_gamma   90.00
#
_symmetry.space_group_name_H-M   'P 1'
#
loop_
_entity.id
_entity.type
_entity.pdbx_description
1 polymer ?
#
loop_
_entity_poly.entity_id
_entity_poly.type
_entity_poly.pdbx_seq_one_letter_code
_entity_poly.pdbx_strand_id
1 'polypeptide(L)'
;MGNRAVLRENMNKITRALCILMSVVTLSGCASQGTQGVSIADFAEHSVSTAAVPEVTSEPVQQESAPQSDVSSAEITAEPAEPDSSAAESQPDTAEMPEETTQQTSSTPAKPQTTASAVQAATKSSTSAVKEHTTPHTTVTTTPKTTVTTTQAAVEHTPSEFGSRSYSAVNYSEVKGIWISYIELAALLQGQSKEGFRSNIAAVYENCADLGINTVYVHVRSHSDAYYRSELFPWSKYVTGTLGKDPGYDPLEVMISEAHKRGISFHAWINPLRACGCSDISSYGSFPVYTFAKGDGMAGKYAVNVNGTYYLNPAYDEVTELIAAGAAEIVSNYDVDGLHIDDYFYPTTDASFDSAAYSASGYSSLSDFRFANCDRMVKELYSAVHSANSTAKFSVSTQGRIENNYNQLYADVRKWCTTPGYADIMIPQIYYGFENSAAPYQSTLDEWDALAKQGGIPLIAGLSVSKVGCEDTWAGSGKYEWINYSDIISRQAAAAKK
;
A
#
# COMPACT_ATOMS: atom_id res chain seq x y z
N MET A 1 -35.90 -12.79 19.70
CA MET A 1 -34.63 -13.25 20.33
C MET A 1 -33.56 -13.66 19.30
N GLY A 2 -33.91 -13.96 18.05
CA GLY A 2 -32.93 -14.40 17.02
C GLY A 2 -31.90 -13.37 16.57
N ASN A 3 -32.27 -12.09 16.46
CA ASN A 3 -31.36 -11.06 15.90
C ASN A 3 -30.18 -10.68 16.80
N ARG A 4 -30.32 -10.82 18.13
CA ARG A 4 -29.20 -10.55 19.07
C ARG A 4 -28.14 -11.64 19.08
N ALA A 5 -28.51 -12.89 18.82
CA ALA A 5 -27.56 -14.01 18.73
C ALA A 5 -26.72 -13.93 17.46
N VAL A 6 -27.34 -13.61 16.33
CA VAL A 6 -26.66 -13.43 15.02
C VAL A 6 -25.71 -12.23 15.04
N LEU A 7 -26.12 -11.12 15.67
CA LEU A 7 -25.28 -9.93 15.89
C LEU A 7 -24.07 -10.26 16.76
N ARG A 8 -24.25 -11.04 17.83
CA ARG A 8 -23.17 -11.44 18.75
C ARG A 8 -22.20 -12.42 18.11
N GLU A 9 -22.69 -13.32 17.27
CA GLU A 9 -21.85 -14.26 16.51
C GLU A 9 -21.05 -13.54 15.41
N ASN A 10 -21.65 -12.58 14.71
CA ASN A 10 -20.96 -11.74 13.74
C ASN A 10 -19.95 -10.81 14.41
N MET A 11 -20.29 -10.21 15.56
CA MET A 11 -19.34 -9.42 16.35
C MET A 11 -18.14 -10.27 16.82
N ASN A 12 -18.36 -11.51 17.27
CA ASN A 12 -17.27 -12.40 17.67
C ASN A 12 -16.37 -12.81 16.48
N LYS A 13 -16.94 -12.96 15.27
CA LYS A 13 -16.16 -13.22 14.04
C LYS A 13 -15.38 -11.97 13.64
N ILE A 14 -15.99 -10.80 13.73
CA ILE A 14 -15.35 -9.50 13.46
C ILE A 14 -14.23 -9.21 14.47
N THR A 15 -14.48 -9.44 15.75
CA THR A 15 -13.47 -9.26 16.82
C THR A 15 -12.30 -10.23 16.66
N ARG A 16 -12.54 -11.50 16.26
CA ARG A 16 -11.49 -12.45 15.95
C ARG A 16 -10.71 -12.09 14.69
N ALA A 17 -11.36 -11.56 13.64
CA ALA A 17 -10.70 -11.07 12.44
C ALA A 17 -9.86 -9.80 12.72
N LEU A 18 -10.37 -8.87 13.54
CA LEU A 18 -9.62 -7.67 13.97
C LEU A 18 -8.40 -8.02 14.83
N CYS A 19 -8.48 -9.02 15.71
CA CYS A 19 -7.34 -9.46 16.51
C CYS A 19 -6.23 -10.13 15.69
N ILE A 20 -6.51 -10.62 14.48
CA ILE A 20 -5.55 -11.36 13.66
C ILE A 20 -4.73 -10.45 12.73
N LEU A 21 -5.15 -9.21 12.47
CA LEU A 21 -4.54 -8.35 11.43
C LEU A 21 -4.25 -6.90 11.84
N MET A 22 -4.15 -6.59 13.14
CA MET A 22 -3.84 -5.24 13.60
C MET A 22 -2.35 -4.91 13.45
N SER A 23 -2.00 -4.03 12.51
CA SER A 23 -0.72 -3.32 12.49
C SER A 23 -0.90 -1.96 13.17
N VAL A 24 -0.18 -1.72 14.26
CA VAL A 24 -0.22 -0.46 15.01
C VAL A 24 0.92 0.43 14.52
N VAL A 25 0.61 1.68 14.21
CA VAL A 25 1.57 2.68 13.75
C VAL A 25 1.77 3.73 14.84
N THR A 26 3.01 4.00 15.24
CA THR A 26 3.33 5.05 16.23
C THR A 26 4.34 6.04 15.66
N LEU A 27 4.11 7.34 15.90
CA LEU A 27 4.98 8.43 15.47
C LEU A 27 6.14 8.63 16.46
N SER A 28 7.37 8.77 15.97
CA SER A 28 8.49 9.38 16.69
C SER A 28 8.42 10.89 16.55
N GLY A 29 7.77 11.57 17.49
CA GLY A 29 7.68 13.04 17.48
C GLY A 29 8.84 13.68 18.19
N CYS A 30 9.39 14.75 17.64
CA CYS A 30 10.25 15.70 18.36
C CYS A 30 9.46 16.31 19.51
N ALA A 31 10.04 16.25 20.72
CA ALA A 31 9.42 16.63 21.97
C ALA A 31 9.05 18.09 22.07
N SER A 32 7.85 18.40 22.55
CA SER A 32 7.61 19.47 23.50
C SER A 32 6.33 19.23 24.30
N GLN A 33 6.54 19.04 25.60
CA GLN A 33 5.65 19.22 26.76
C GLN A 33 4.27 18.56 26.80
N GLY A 34 4.19 17.47 27.57
CA GLY A 34 3.26 17.31 28.67
C GLY A 34 1.78 17.08 28.37
N THR A 35 1.40 15.82 28.06
CA THR A 35 0.14 15.24 28.52
C THR A 35 0.41 13.80 28.87
N GLN A 36 -0.20 13.29 29.96
CA GLN A 36 -0.03 11.94 30.46
C GLN A 36 -0.56 10.96 29.42
N GLY A 37 0.36 10.25 28.72
CA GLY A 37 0.02 9.22 27.78
C GLY A 37 -0.47 7.96 28.53
N VAL A 38 -1.58 7.39 28.07
CA VAL A 38 -2.03 6.06 28.47
C VAL A 38 -0.96 5.05 28.07
N SER A 39 -0.52 4.22 29.02
CA SER A 39 0.50 3.20 28.81
C SER A 39 -0.01 2.10 27.87
N ILE A 40 0.82 1.65 26.93
CA ILE A 40 0.49 0.50 26.06
C ILE A 40 0.38 -0.81 26.87
N ALA A 41 0.88 -0.85 28.10
CA ALA A 41 0.62 -1.95 29.04
C ALA A 41 -0.89 -2.13 29.28
N ASP A 42 -1.66 -1.05 29.24
CA ASP A 42 -3.12 -1.09 29.40
C ASP A 42 -3.82 -1.77 28.21
N PHE A 43 -3.18 -1.81 27.04
CA PHE A 43 -3.70 -2.52 25.86
C PHE A 43 -3.69 -4.04 26.03
N ALA A 44 -2.70 -4.59 26.72
CA ALA A 44 -2.59 -6.04 26.91
C ALA A 44 -3.58 -6.54 27.99
N GLU A 45 -3.88 -5.73 29.00
CA GLU A 45 -4.78 -6.14 30.08
C GLU A 45 -6.27 -6.07 29.69
N HIS A 46 -6.67 -5.15 28.81
CA HIS A 46 -8.06 -5.04 28.35
C HIS A 46 -8.48 -6.08 27.31
N SER A 47 -7.54 -6.71 26.63
CA SER A 47 -7.83 -7.78 25.65
C SER A 47 -8.06 -9.16 26.28
N VAL A 48 -7.86 -9.34 27.59
CA VAL A 48 -7.94 -10.63 28.29
C VAL A 48 -9.07 -10.71 29.32
N SER A 49 -9.93 -9.72 29.43
CA SER A 49 -11.11 -9.82 30.30
C SER A 49 -12.22 -10.65 29.64
N THR A 50 -12.04 -11.98 29.59
CA THR A 50 -13.14 -12.93 29.42
C THR A 50 -13.92 -13.01 30.74
N ALA A 51 -15.13 -12.48 30.72
CA ALA A 51 -16.06 -12.66 31.84
C ALA A 51 -16.26 -14.15 32.10
N ALA A 52 -16.05 -14.55 33.36
CA ALA A 52 -16.28 -15.89 33.87
C ALA A 52 -17.74 -16.32 33.58
N VAL A 53 -17.90 -17.44 32.92
CA VAL A 53 -19.20 -18.12 32.75
C VAL A 53 -19.46 -18.91 34.03
N PRO A 54 -20.65 -18.78 34.71
CA PRO A 54 -20.98 -19.63 35.82
C PRO A 54 -21.23 -21.06 35.36
N GLU A 55 -20.62 -21.97 36.05
CA GLU A 55 -20.74 -23.43 35.92
C GLU A 55 -22.19 -23.84 36.17
N VAL A 56 -22.85 -24.46 35.17
CA VAL A 56 -24.14 -25.14 35.33
C VAL A 56 -23.87 -26.62 35.37
N THR A 57 -24.09 -27.20 36.55
CA THR A 57 -24.08 -28.65 36.82
C THR A 57 -25.16 -29.36 35.98
N SER A 58 -24.78 -30.36 35.22
CA SER A 58 -25.65 -31.25 34.46
C SER A 58 -25.91 -32.54 35.25
N GLU A 59 -27.17 -32.81 35.54
CA GLU A 59 -27.66 -34.16 35.88
C GLU A 59 -28.07 -34.93 34.60
N PRO A 60 -27.96 -36.27 34.58
CA PRO A 60 -28.12 -37.07 33.36
C PRO A 60 -29.58 -37.51 33.14
N VAL A 61 -30.06 -37.39 31.90
CA VAL A 61 -31.32 -37.99 31.45
C VAL A 61 -31.05 -39.07 30.36
N GLN A 62 -31.74 -40.19 30.53
CA GLN A 62 -31.60 -41.48 29.89
C GLN A 62 -31.90 -41.50 28.37
N GLN A 63 -31.30 -42.49 27.73
CA GLN A 63 -31.55 -42.98 26.36
C GLN A 63 -32.98 -43.49 26.18
N GLU A 64 -33.55 -43.21 25.00
CA GLU A 64 -34.59 -44.05 24.41
C GLU A 64 -34.35 -44.20 22.92
N SER A 65 -34.52 -45.45 22.44
CA SER A 65 -34.06 -46.04 21.18
C SER A 65 -35.08 -45.94 20.06
N ALA A 66 -34.57 -45.71 18.82
CA ALA A 66 -34.89 -46.18 17.45
C ALA A 66 -36.37 -46.34 17.02
N PRO A 67 -36.72 -46.30 15.71
CA PRO A 67 -36.24 -47.26 14.72
C PRO A 67 -35.87 -46.75 13.32
N GLN A 68 -35.14 -47.64 12.63
CA GLN A 68 -34.70 -47.57 11.23
C GLN A 68 -35.87 -47.61 10.22
N SER A 69 -35.66 -46.96 9.06
CA SER A 69 -36.18 -47.49 7.78
C SER A 69 -35.25 -47.08 6.64
N ASP A 70 -34.81 -48.06 5.89
CA ASP A 70 -34.05 -48.04 4.65
C ASP A 70 -34.78 -47.26 3.53
N VAL A 71 -34.02 -46.66 2.61
CA VAL A 71 -34.07 -46.85 1.15
C VAL A 71 -32.97 -46.04 0.42
N SER A 72 -32.01 -46.78 -0.18
CA SER A 72 -31.44 -46.68 -1.54
C SER A 72 -30.90 -45.37 -2.12
N SER A 73 -29.60 -45.37 -2.28
CA SER A 73 -28.70 -45.06 -3.43
C SER A 73 -29.12 -44.01 -4.47
N ALA A 74 -28.31 -42.94 -4.57
CA ALA A 74 -27.72 -42.47 -5.84
C ALA A 74 -26.49 -41.62 -5.56
N GLU A 75 -25.33 -42.08 -5.99
CA GLU A 75 -24.04 -41.37 -6.05
C GLU A 75 -24.14 -40.21 -7.04
N ILE A 76 -23.75 -39.03 -6.60
CA ILE A 76 -23.15 -38.02 -7.47
C ILE A 76 -21.99 -37.40 -6.66
N THR A 77 -20.78 -37.79 -7.03
CA THR A 77 -19.54 -37.21 -6.60
C THR A 77 -19.38 -35.80 -7.15
N ALA A 78 -19.24 -34.82 -6.27
CA ALA A 78 -18.66 -33.52 -6.59
C ALA A 78 -17.70 -33.18 -5.45
N GLU A 79 -16.44 -33.29 -5.77
CA GLU A 79 -15.29 -32.95 -4.96
C GLU A 79 -15.17 -31.40 -4.87
N PRO A 80 -14.96 -30.80 -3.68
CA PRO A 80 -14.64 -29.36 -3.60
C PRO A 80 -13.14 -29.18 -3.83
N ALA A 81 -12.78 -28.40 -4.86
CA ALA A 81 -11.42 -27.97 -5.13
C ALA A 81 -10.90 -27.09 -4.01
N GLU A 82 -9.82 -27.53 -3.36
CA GLU A 82 -8.99 -26.71 -2.48
C GLU A 82 -8.22 -25.66 -3.30
N PRO A 83 -7.96 -24.45 -2.74
CA PRO A 83 -7.12 -23.48 -3.42
C PRO A 83 -5.65 -23.87 -3.26
N ASP A 84 -5.03 -24.13 -4.38
CA ASP A 84 -3.62 -24.45 -4.53
C ASP A 84 -2.74 -23.27 -4.12
N SER A 85 -1.99 -23.43 -3.03
CA SER A 85 -0.93 -22.54 -2.60
C SER A 85 0.41 -23.15 -3.03
N SER A 86 0.86 -22.84 -4.23
CA SER A 86 2.23 -23.14 -4.65
C SER A 86 2.94 -21.88 -5.12
N ALA A 87 3.58 -21.21 -4.16
CA ALA A 87 4.71 -20.34 -4.47
C ALA A 87 5.93 -21.24 -4.68
N ALA A 88 6.39 -21.35 -5.92
CA ALA A 88 7.59 -22.10 -6.27
C ALA A 88 8.83 -21.36 -5.77
N GLU A 89 9.52 -21.96 -4.81
CA GLU A 89 10.90 -21.66 -4.43
C GLU A 89 11.83 -22.01 -5.60
N SER A 90 12.60 -21.04 -6.07
CA SER A 90 13.84 -21.29 -6.79
C SER A 90 15.01 -20.98 -5.85
N GLN A 91 15.63 -22.03 -5.33
CA GLN A 91 16.92 -21.98 -4.66
C GLN A 91 18.02 -21.71 -5.69
N PRO A 92 19.05 -20.92 -5.37
CA PRO A 92 20.30 -20.91 -6.14
C PRO A 92 21.23 -22.01 -5.65
N ASP A 93 21.77 -22.74 -6.62
CA ASP A 93 22.79 -23.76 -6.49
C ASP A 93 24.03 -23.28 -5.72
N THR A 94 24.47 -24.10 -4.78
CA THR A 94 25.75 -24.01 -4.09
C THR A 94 26.86 -24.50 -5.05
N ALA A 95 27.68 -23.58 -5.53
CA ALA A 95 28.97 -23.92 -6.13
C ALA A 95 30.07 -23.90 -5.05
N GLU A 96 30.71 -25.03 -4.85
CA GLU A 96 31.90 -25.24 -4.04
C GLU A 96 33.05 -24.32 -4.47
N MET A 97 33.70 -23.70 -3.48
CA MET A 97 35.02 -23.08 -3.64
C MET A 97 36.10 -24.08 -3.26
N PRO A 98 37.19 -24.18 -4.03
CA PRO A 98 38.39 -24.90 -3.57
C PRO A 98 39.26 -24.02 -2.68
N GLU A 99 39.74 -24.62 -1.59
CA GLU A 99 40.79 -24.10 -0.72
C GLU A 99 42.09 -23.86 -1.50
N GLU A 100 42.70 -22.70 -1.32
CA GLU A 100 44.12 -22.52 -1.58
C GLU A 100 44.82 -21.66 -0.49
N THR A 101 45.94 -22.15 -0.12
CA THR A 101 46.79 -21.99 1.04
C THR A 101 47.53 -20.62 1.08
N THR A 102 47.65 -20.11 2.31
CA THR A 102 48.53 -19.03 2.80
C THR A 102 49.90 -18.88 2.14
N GLN A 103 50.28 -17.62 1.83
CA GLN A 103 51.61 -17.11 2.15
C GLN A 103 51.61 -15.59 2.36
N GLN A 104 52.15 -15.21 3.52
CA GLN A 104 52.46 -13.86 3.99
C GLN A 104 53.69 -13.31 3.27
N THR A 105 53.66 -12.06 2.81
CA THR A 105 54.84 -11.19 2.86
C THR A 105 54.42 -9.71 3.00
N SER A 106 55.04 -9.10 3.98
CA SER A 106 54.97 -7.71 4.38
C SER A 106 55.77 -6.78 3.47
N SER A 107 55.26 -5.60 3.16
CA SER A 107 56.05 -4.36 3.07
C SER A 107 55.19 -3.10 2.85
N THR A 108 55.31 -2.17 3.77
CA THR A 108 54.96 -0.74 3.69
C THR A 108 56.30 0.01 3.53
N PRO A 109 56.41 1.30 3.22
CA PRO A 109 55.56 2.30 2.58
C PRO A 109 56.32 3.18 1.54
N ALA A 110 55.61 4.05 0.83
CA ALA A 110 56.11 5.39 0.49
C ALA A 110 55.04 6.31 -0.13
N LYS A 111 54.96 7.50 0.46
CA LYS A 111 54.28 8.70 -0.04
C LYS A 111 55.29 9.52 -0.84
N PRO A 112 54.93 10.24 -1.88
CA PRO A 112 55.36 11.62 -2.04
C PRO A 112 54.24 12.58 -2.49
N GLN A 113 54.12 13.63 -1.80
CA GLN A 113 54.28 15.08 -2.04
C GLN A 113 53.81 15.68 -3.34
N THR A 114 52.91 16.60 -3.14
CA THR A 114 52.47 17.84 -3.84
C THR A 114 53.41 18.45 -4.87
N THR A 115 52.82 18.95 -5.99
CA THR A 115 53.16 20.26 -6.55
C THR A 115 51.94 20.89 -7.21
N ALA A 116 51.66 22.13 -6.83
CA ALA A 116 50.69 23.04 -7.45
C ALA A 116 51.28 23.72 -8.65
N SER A 117 50.50 24.03 -9.65
CA SER A 117 50.70 25.18 -10.55
C SER A 117 49.39 25.70 -11.10
N ALA A 118 49.16 26.96 -10.84
CA ALA A 118 48.10 27.79 -11.37
C ALA A 118 48.54 28.38 -12.73
N VAL A 119 47.58 28.48 -13.67
CA VAL A 119 47.66 29.51 -14.74
C VAL A 119 46.21 29.98 -15.06
N GLN A 120 46.11 31.28 -15.23
CA GLN A 120 44.93 32.13 -15.36
C GLN A 120 44.27 32.08 -16.75
N ALA A 121 42.97 32.34 -16.67
CA ALA A 121 42.08 33.20 -17.51
C ALA A 121 42.40 33.51 -18.98
N ALA A 122 41.37 33.32 -19.83
CA ALA A 122 40.98 34.32 -20.81
C ALA A 122 39.54 34.11 -21.31
N THR A 123 38.72 35.09 -21.03
CA THR A 123 37.42 35.39 -21.63
C THR A 123 37.54 35.68 -23.13
N LYS A 124 36.62 35.15 -23.94
CA LYS A 124 36.11 35.85 -25.13
C LYS A 124 34.67 35.45 -25.48
N SER A 125 33.83 36.44 -25.41
CA SER A 125 32.48 36.55 -25.97
C SER A 125 32.50 36.53 -27.48
N SER A 126 31.56 35.85 -28.14
CA SER A 126 31.11 36.19 -29.50
C SER A 126 29.66 35.78 -29.71
N THR A 127 28.84 36.78 -29.82
CA THR A 127 27.48 36.80 -30.38
C THR A 127 27.52 36.40 -31.87
N SER A 128 26.58 35.56 -32.31
CA SER A 128 26.17 35.50 -33.70
C SER A 128 24.70 35.11 -33.88
N ALA A 129 24.10 35.82 -34.77
CA ALA A 129 22.72 36.09 -35.10
C ALA A 129 21.92 34.87 -35.62
N VAL A 130 20.61 34.98 -35.36
CA VAL A 130 19.48 34.27 -35.94
C VAL A 130 19.41 34.47 -37.44
N LYS A 131 19.17 33.40 -38.22
CA LYS A 131 18.58 33.46 -39.55
C LYS A 131 17.35 32.56 -39.60
N GLU A 132 16.19 33.20 -39.76
CA GLU A 132 14.93 32.58 -40.16
C GLU A 132 15.08 32.00 -41.58
N HIS A 133 14.52 30.80 -41.76
CA HIS A 133 14.31 30.23 -43.08
C HIS A 133 12.85 29.79 -43.19
N THR A 134 12.07 30.62 -43.88
CA THR A 134 10.72 30.35 -44.37
C THR A 134 10.79 29.49 -45.62
N THR A 135 10.02 28.41 -45.71
CA THR A 135 9.71 27.67 -46.94
C THR A 135 8.20 27.37 -47.02
N PRO A 136 7.64 27.36 -48.24
CA PRO A 136 6.22 27.62 -48.44
C PRO A 136 5.34 26.37 -48.44
N HIS A 137 4.11 26.63 -47.98
CA HIS A 137 2.97 25.76 -47.99
C HIS A 137 2.54 25.32 -49.38
N THR A 138 2.40 24.02 -49.63
CA THR A 138 1.66 23.47 -50.77
C THR A 138 0.41 22.81 -50.27
N THR A 139 -0.73 23.38 -50.54
CA THR A 139 -2.06 22.91 -50.23
C THR A 139 -2.44 21.79 -51.22
N VAL A 140 -2.67 20.58 -50.70
CA VAL A 140 -3.36 19.52 -51.45
C VAL A 140 -4.70 19.29 -50.84
N THR A 141 -5.74 19.65 -51.57
CA THR A 141 -7.14 19.43 -51.24
C THR A 141 -7.49 17.97 -51.55
N THR A 142 -7.78 17.16 -50.54
CA THR A 142 -8.44 15.86 -50.72
C THR A 142 -9.73 15.81 -49.90
N THR A 143 -10.82 15.51 -50.59
CA THR A 143 -12.17 15.39 -50.09
C THR A 143 -12.30 14.25 -49.08
N PRO A 144 -12.98 14.45 -47.92
CA PRO A 144 -13.10 13.41 -46.92
C PRO A 144 -14.11 12.35 -47.27
N LYS A 145 -13.68 11.08 -47.26
CA LYS A 145 -14.56 9.91 -47.25
C LYS A 145 -15.00 9.68 -45.80
N THR A 146 -16.29 9.97 -45.51
CA THR A 146 -16.92 9.77 -44.23
C THR A 146 -16.95 8.27 -43.89
N THR A 147 -16.11 7.82 -43.03
CA THR A 147 -16.23 6.56 -42.30
C THR A 147 -16.61 6.92 -40.87
N VAL A 148 -17.86 6.70 -40.48
CA VAL A 148 -18.32 6.87 -39.11
C VAL A 148 -17.77 5.67 -38.33
N THR A 149 -16.63 5.83 -37.71
CA THR A 149 -16.16 4.94 -36.64
C THR A 149 -16.47 5.66 -35.34
N THR A 150 -17.51 5.21 -34.66
CA THR A 150 -17.80 5.65 -33.29
C THR A 150 -16.75 5.04 -32.38
N THR A 151 -15.59 5.65 -32.33
CA THR A 151 -14.62 5.42 -31.27
C THR A 151 -15.03 6.37 -30.16
N GLN A 152 -15.62 5.84 -29.10
CA GLN A 152 -15.78 6.58 -27.86
C GLN A 152 -14.36 6.83 -27.35
N ALA A 153 -13.87 8.06 -27.51
CA ALA A 153 -12.58 8.46 -26.99
C ALA A 153 -12.62 8.25 -25.47
N ALA A 154 -11.61 7.57 -24.94
CA ALA A 154 -11.36 7.59 -23.51
C ALA A 154 -11.23 9.06 -23.11
N VAL A 155 -12.00 9.51 -22.15
CA VAL A 155 -11.89 10.86 -21.60
C VAL A 155 -10.59 10.86 -20.80
N GLU A 156 -9.59 11.59 -21.27
CA GLU A 156 -8.36 11.82 -20.51
C GLU A 156 -8.70 12.77 -19.35
N HIS A 157 -8.76 12.22 -18.15
CA HIS A 157 -8.89 13.02 -16.92
C HIS A 157 -7.50 13.35 -16.38
N THR A 158 -7.23 14.62 -16.17
CA THR A 158 -6.00 15.11 -15.56
C THR A 158 -6.26 15.56 -14.13
N PRO A 159 -5.26 15.55 -13.22
CA PRO A 159 -5.43 16.03 -11.85
C PRO A 159 -6.00 17.45 -11.76
N SER A 160 -5.79 18.28 -12.77
CA SER A 160 -6.30 19.66 -12.83
C SER A 160 -7.79 19.77 -13.16
N GLU A 161 -8.45 18.69 -13.57
CA GLU A 161 -9.91 18.66 -13.82
C GLU A 161 -10.72 18.59 -12.53
N PHE A 162 -10.10 18.10 -11.44
CA PHE A 162 -10.70 18.05 -10.12
C PHE A 162 -10.42 19.36 -9.39
N GLY A 163 -11.46 20.01 -8.85
CA GLY A 163 -11.34 21.26 -8.13
C GLY A 163 -10.57 21.12 -6.82
N SER A 164 -10.03 22.24 -6.30
CA SER A 164 -9.46 22.25 -4.96
C SER A 164 -10.54 22.30 -3.89
N ARG A 165 -10.35 21.50 -2.80
CA ARG A 165 -11.32 21.41 -1.71
C ARG A 165 -11.02 22.44 -0.62
N SER A 166 -12.08 23.02 -0.05
CA SER A 166 -11.98 23.97 1.08
C SER A 166 -11.93 23.27 2.45
N TYR A 167 -12.05 21.92 2.50
CA TYR A 167 -11.96 21.13 3.72
C TYR A 167 -10.57 21.28 4.35
N SER A 168 -10.51 21.54 5.67
CA SER A 168 -9.28 21.57 6.43
C SER A 168 -9.05 20.21 7.09
N ALA A 169 -8.04 19.50 6.63
CA ALA A 169 -7.72 18.16 7.09
C ALA A 169 -7.29 18.13 8.57
N VAL A 170 -7.73 17.12 9.29
CA VAL A 170 -7.41 16.87 10.69
C VAL A 170 -6.25 15.89 10.77
N ASN A 171 -5.07 16.38 11.15
CA ASN A 171 -3.88 15.57 11.32
C ASN A 171 -3.26 15.79 12.71
N TYR A 172 -2.66 14.75 13.27
CA TYR A 172 -2.09 14.74 14.60
C TYR A 172 -0.56 14.77 14.55
N SER A 173 0.07 15.45 15.49
CA SER A 173 1.52 15.45 15.64
C SER A 173 2.06 14.13 16.22
N GLU A 174 1.28 13.47 17.08
CA GLU A 174 1.53 12.10 17.54
C GLU A 174 0.43 11.20 16.95
N VAL A 175 0.81 10.35 16.01
CA VAL A 175 -0.10 9.42 15.33
C VAL A 175 -0.08 8.08 16.04
N LYS A 176 -1.26 7.61 16.42
CA LYS A 176 -1.54 6.20 16.73
C LYS A 176 -2.52 5.70 15.69
N GLY A 177 -1.99 5.01 14.70
CA GLY A 177 -2.73 4.62 13.52
C GLY A 177 -3.02 3.13 13.44
N ILE A 178 -3.99 2.77 12.62
CA ILE A 178 -4.28 1.39 12.23
C ILE A 178 -4.57 1.33 10.74
N TRP A 179 -4.11 0.25 10.08
CA TRP A 179 -4.52 -0.08 8.71
C TRP A 179 -5.78 -0.94 8.74
N ILE A 180 -6.73 -0.62 7.85
CA ILE A 180 -7.92 -1.42 7.57
C ILE A 180 -7.88 -1.78 6.10
N SER A 181 -7.57 -3.05 5.80
CA SER A 181 -7.40 -3.51 4.43
C SER A 181 -8.73 -3.79 3.74
N TYR A 182 -8.67 -3.98 2.42
CA TYR A 182 -9.83 -4.36 1.62
C TYR A 182 -10.45 -5.70 2.04
N ILE A 183 -9.69 -6.59 2.68
CA ILE A 183 -10.17 -7.89 3.16
C ILE A 183 -11.10 -7.70 4.36
N GLU A 184 -10.67 -6.91 5.37
CA GLU A 184 -11.50 -6.58 6.53
C GLU A 184 -12.74 -5.78 6.11
N LEU A 185 -12.57 -4.82 5.19
CA LEU A 185 -13.70 -4.04 4.68
C LEU A 185 -14.73 -4.90 3.97
N ALA A 186 -14.32 -5.90 3.18
CA ALA A 186 -15.24 -6.80 2.52
C ALA A 186 -16.15 -7.53 3.52
N ALA A 187 -15.61 -7.96 4.66
CA ALA A 187 -16.38 -8.61 5.73
C ALA A 187 -17.41 -7.68 6.40
N LEU A 188 -17.12 -6.37 6.45
CA LEU A 188 -18.01 -5.36 7.04
C LEU A 188 -19.07 -4.85 6.08
N LEU A 189 -18.81 -4.92 4.77
CA LEU A 189 -19.48 -4.15 3.71
C LEU A 189 -20.40 -5.02 2.85
N GLN A 190 -19.96 -6.21 2.45
CA GLN A 190 -20.70 -7.05 1.51
C GLN A 190 -22.07 -7.46 2.04
N GLY A 191 -23.11 -7.27 1.20
CA GLY A 191 -24.47 -7.61 1.54
C GLY A 191 -25.13 -6.68 2.57
N GLN A 192 -24.50 -5.56 2.93
CA GLN A 192 -25.03 -4.62 3.91
C GLN A 192 -25.79 -3.47 3.22
N SER A 193 -26.85 -3.00 3.88
CA SER A 193 -27.43 -1.68 3.61
C SER A 193 -26.48 -0.58 4.10
N LYS A 194 -26.72 0.67 3.68
CA LYS A 194 -25.98 1.84 4.18
C LYS A 194 -25.94 1.90 5.72
N GLU A 195 -27.08 1.66 6.35
CA GLU A 195 -27.25 1.68 7.81
C GLU A 195 -26.54 0.49 8.47
N GLY A 196 -26.61 -0.70 7.84
CA GLY A 196 -25.90 -1.88 8.31
C GLY A 196 -24.39 -1.68 8.27
N PHE A 197 -23.87 -1.19 7.14
CA PHE A 197 -22.45 -0.86 7.00
C PHE A 197 -22.01 0.24 7.98
N ARG A 198 -22.81 1.31 8.10
CA ARG A 198 -22.54 2.39 9.08
C ARG A 198 -22.42 1.84 10.49
N SER A 199 -23.33 0.94 10.90
CA SER A 199 -23.27 0.33 12.23
C SER A 199 -22.01 -0.51 12.42
N ASN A 200 -21.60 -1.28 11.39
CA ASN A 200 -20.42 -2.12 11.45
C ASN A 200 -19.13 -1.28 11.58
N ILE A 201 -18.96 -0.26 10.71
CA ILE A 201 -17.74 0.57 10.73
C ILE A 201 -17.71 1.48 11.96
N ALA A 202 -18.86 1.96 12.44
CA ALA A 202 -18.97 2.72 13.68
C ALA A 202 -18.47 1.93 14.88
N ALA A 203 -18.82 0.63 14.97
CA ALA A 203 -18.33 -0.24 16.05
C ALA A 203 -16.82 -0.47 15.98
N VAL A 204 -16.24 -0.57 14.75
CA VAL A 204 -14.78 -0.65 14.57
C VAL A 204 -14.10 0.62 15.07
N TYR A 205 -14.59 1.79 14.66
CA TYR A 205 -14.00 3.06 15.06
C TYR A 205 -14.23 3.41 16.53
N GLU A 206 -15.30 2.91 17.15
CA GLU A 206 -15.49 2.99 18.61
C GLU A 206 -14.35 2.27 19.33
N ASN A 207 -14.09 1.00 18.95
CA ASN A 207 -12.97 0.25 19.50
C ASN A 207 -11.62 0.95 19.24
N CYS A 208 -11.43 1.55 18.07
CA CYS A 208 -10.22 2.34 17.77
C CYS A 208 -10.09 3.53 18.74
N ALA A 209 -11.17 4.28 18.98
CA ALA A 209 -11.18 5.42 19.90
C ALA A 209 -10.90 4.98 21.35
N ASP A 210 -11.53 3.89 21.81
CA ASP A 210 -11.32 3.31 23.14
C ASP A 210 -9.85 2.90 23.37
N LEU A 211 -9.16 2.45 22.29
CA LEU A 211 -7.74 2.12 22.29
C LEU A 211 -6.84 3.34 22.10
N GLY A 212 -7.39 4.54 21.98
CA GLY A 212 -6.65 5.77 21.75
C GLY A 212 -6.05 5.89 20.35
N ILE A 213 -6.55 5.11 19.38
CA ILE A 213 -6.22 5.27 17.95
C ILE A 213 -6.85 6.57 17.45
N ASN A 214 -6.05 7.42 16.83
CA ASN A 214 -6.47 8.72 16.33
C ASN A 214 -6.39 8.86 14.80
N THR A 215 -5.89 7.85 14.10
CA THR A 215 -5.74 7.86 12.65
C THR A 215 -6.05 6.48 12.08
N VAL A 216 -6.81 6.42 10.99
CA VAL A 216 -7.07 5.19 10.24
C VAL A 216 -6.56 5.34 8.80
N TYR A 217 -5.86 4.32 8.32
CA TYR A 217 -5.43 4.16 6.93
C TYR A 217 -6.31 3.08 6.31
N VAL A 218 -7.26 3.47 5.46
CA VAL A 218 -8.31 2.58 5.00
C VAL A 218 -8.22 2.35 3.50
N HIS A 219 -8.13 1.10 3.06
CA HIS A 219 -8.14 0.78 1.64
C HIS A 219 -9.42 1.28 0.97
N VAL A 220 -9.28 2.20 0.03
CA VAL A 220 -10.37 2.69 -0.81
C VAL A 220 -10.16 2.37 -2.29
N ARG A 221 -8.92 1.96 -2.66
CA ARG A 221 -8.55 1.46 -3.99
C ARG A 221 -7.41 0.45 -3.86
N SER A 222 -7.76 -0.81 -3.67
CA SER A 222 -6.78 -1.90 -3.51
C SER A 222 -6.25 -2.45 -4.84
N HIS A 223 -6.97 -2.18 -5.92
CA HIS A 223 -6.64 -2.48 -7.31
C HIS A 223 -7.08 -1.28 -8.17
N SER A 224 -7.20 -1.45 -9.48
CA SER A 224 -7.83 -0.42 -10.33
C SER A 224 -9.38 -0.51 -10.23
N ASP A 225 -9.89 -0.53 -9.00
CA ASP A 225 -11.31 -0.56 -8.63
C ASP A 225 -11.52 0.31 -7.39
N ALA A 226 -12.73 0.84 -7.16
CA ALA A 226 -12.99 1.84 -6.14
C ALA A 226 -14.02 1.39 -5.10
N TYR A 227 -13.87 1.84 -3.86
CA TYR A 227 -14.83 1.73 -2.75
C TYR A 227 -15.65 3.03 -2.57
N TYR A 228 -15.64 3.86 -3.60
CA TYR A 228 -16.29 5.16 -3.68
C TYR A 228 -16.81 5.39 -5.09
N ARG A 229 -17.63 6.39 -5.25
CA ARG A 229 -18.14 6.78 -6.57
C ARG A 229 -17.01 7.42 -7.37
N SER A 230 -16.53 6.70 -8.38
CA SER A 230 -15.41 7.11 -9.24
C SER A 230 -15.84 7.17 -10.71
N GLU A 231 -15.32 8.14 -11.44
CA GLU A 231 -15.44 8.23 -12.91
C GLU A 231 -14.31 7.44 -13.60
N LEU A 232 -13.20 7.16 -12.89
CA LEU A 232 -11.99 6.54 -13.43
C LEU A 232 -11.93 5.03 -13.20
N PHE A 233 -12.62 4.52 -12.15
CA PHE A 233 -12.51 3.13 -11.70
C PHE A 233 -13.89 2.53 -11.44
N PRO A 234 -14.11 1.23 -11.80
CA PRO A 234 -15.36 0.54 -11.47
C PRO A 234 -15.49 0.34 -9.95
N TRP A 235 -16.73 0.18 -9.48
CA TRP A 235 -16.97 -0.31 -8.13
C TRP A 235 -16.24 -1.63 -7.88
N SER A 236 -15.53 -1.71 -6.77
CA SER A 236 -14.78 -2.91 -6.40
C SER A 236 -15.70 -4.11 -6.15
N LYS A 237 -15.26 -5.30 -6.58
CA LYS A 237 -15.95 -6.55 -6.23
C LYS A 237 -16.03 -6.78 -4.71
N TYR A 238 -15.12 -6.22 -3.94
CA TYR A 238 -15.11 -6.33 -2.49
C TYR A 238 -16.20 -5.49 -1.81
N VAL A 239 -16.83 -4.55 -2.53
CA VAL A 239 -17.96 -3.77 -2.03
C VAL A 239 -19.27 -4.58 -2.06
N THR A 240 -19.55 -5.25 -3.20
CA THR A 240 -20.84 -5.92 -3.41
C THR A 240 -20.73 -7.42 -3.72
N GLY A 241 -19.53 -7.96 -3.84
CA GLY A 241 -19.26 -9.29 -4.37
C GLY A 241 -19.13 -9.33 -5.90
N THR A 242 -19.45 -8.24 -6.62
CA THR A 242 -19.42 -8.16 -8.09
C THR A 242 -18.75 -6.86 -8.53
N LEU A 243 -17.73 -6.95 -9.41
CA LEU A 243 -17.07 -5.79 -9.99
C LEU A 243 -18.06 -4.92 -10.77
N GLY A 244 -17.95 -3.60 -10.62
CA GLY A 244 -18.79 -2.61 -11.31
C GLY A 244 -20.22 -2.48 -10.79
N LYS A 245 -20.64 -3.30 -9.82
CA LYS A 245 -21.99 -3.23 -9.25
C LYS A 245 -22.07 -2.14 -8.20
N ASP A 246 -22.92 -1.12 -8.45
CA ASP A 246 -23.21 -0.03 -7.51
C ASP A 246 -23.89 -0.60 -6.24
N PRO A 247 -23.37 -0.29 -5.03
CA PRO A 247 -24.00 -0.68 -3.76
C PRO A 247 -25.26 0.12 -3.42
N GLY A 248 -25.59 1.18 -4.17
CA GLY A 248 -26.72 2.08 -3.91
C GLY A 248 -26.42 3.19 -2.88
N TYR A 249 -25.20 3.27 -2.39
CA TYR A 249 -24.69 4.32 -1.48
C TYR A 249 -23.18 4.44 -1.64
N ASP A 250 -22.60 5.50 -1.09
CA ASP A 250 -21.14 5.69 -1.11
C ASP A 250 -20.51 5.21 0.21
N PRO A 251 -19.73 4.10 0.20
CA PRO A 251 -19.06 3.60 1.40
C PRO A 251 -18.02 4.55 1.96
N LEU A 252 -17.30 5.30 1.10
CA LEU A 252 -16.24 6.22 1.55
C LEU A 252 -16.83 7.38 2.36
N GLU A 253 -17.96 7.98 1.93
CA GLU A 253 -18.65 8.99 2.72
C GLU A 253 -19.06 8.48 4.10
N VAL A 254 -19.53 7.22 4.18
CA VAL A 254 -19.91 6.60 5.44
C VAL A 254 -18.69 6.44 6.36
N MET A 255 -17.58 5.93 5.83
CA MET A 255 -16.35 5.71 6.60
C MET A 255 -15.78 7.01 7.14
N ILE A 256 -15.62 8.03 6.30
CA ILE A 256 -15.12 9.35 6.70
C ILE A 256 -16.01 9.96 7.79
N SER A 257 -17.33 9.98 7.56
CA SER A 257 -18.29 10.54 8.52
C SER A 257 -18.21 9.87 9.89
N GLU A 258 -18.08 8.53 9.94
CA GLU A 258 -18.00 7.80 11.21
C GLU A 258 -16.64 7.97 11.91
N ALA A 259 -15.53 8.12 11.16
CA ALA A 259 -14.21 8.43 11.71
C ALA A 259 -14.19 9.83 12.34
N HIS A 260 -14.63 10.84 11.59
CA HIS A 260 -14.62 12.25 12.04
C HIS A 260 -15.52 12.49 13.25
N LYS A 261 -16.68 11.80 13.37
CA LYS A 261 -17.53 11.86 14.57
C LYS A 261 -16.80 11.47 15.86
N ARG A 262 -15.73 10.70 15.75
CA ARG A 262 -14.90 10.20 16.87
C ARG A 262 -13.56 10.92 16.98
N GLY A 263 -13.35 11.96 16.19
CA GLY A 263 -12.07 12.67 16.14
C GLY A 263 -10.93 11.83 15.57
N ILE A 264 -11.25 10.86 14.70
CA ILE A 264 -10.26 10.01 14.02
C ILE A 264 -9.97 10.60 12.66
N SER A 265 -8.69 10.86 12.37
CA SER A 265 -8.18 11.26 11.06
C SER A 265 -8.32 10.10 10.07
N PHE A 266 -8.82 10.38 8.85
CA PHE A 266 -9.07 9.38 7.83
C PHE A 266 -8.12 9.55 6.64
N HIS A 267 -7.21 8.60 6.44
CA HIS A 267 -6.33 8.54 5.29
C HIS A 267 -6.81 7.49 4.30
N ALA A 268 -7.11 7.92 3.08
CA ALA A 268 -7.49 7.04 1.98
C ALA A 268 -6.27 6.26 1.49
N TRP A 269 -6.28 4.94 1.62
CA TRP A 269 -5.19 4.08 1.19
C TRP A 269 -5.47 3.51 -0.21
N ILE A 270 -4.52 3.70 -1.12
CA ILE A 270 -4.57 3.17 -2.48
C ILE A 270 -3.32 2.35 -2.80
N ASN A 271 -3.46 1.32 -3.63
CA ASN A 271 -2.34 0.66 -4.28
C ASN A 271 -2.17 1.24 -5.70
N PRO A 272 -1.10 1.98 -6.00
CA PRO A 272 -0.99 2.67 -7.28
C PRO A 272 -0.85 1.73 -8.47
N LEU A 273 -0.04 0.65 -8.37
CA LEU A 273 0.29 -0.19 -9.51
C LEU A 273 -0.51 -1.50 -9.61
N ARG A 274 -1.22 -1.93 -8.59
CA ARG A 274 -2.04 -3.13 -8.68
C ARG A 274 -3.29 -2.87 -9.52
N ALA A 275 -3.36 -3.49 -10.72
CA ALA A 275 -4.50 -3.30 -11.62
C ALA A 275 -5.62 -4.30 -11.35
N CYS A 276 -5.34 -5.61 -11.36
CA CYS A 276 -6.32 -6.65 -11.08
C CYS A 276 -5.64 -7.92 -10.60
N GLY A 277 -6.09 -8.49 -9.48
CA GLY A 277 -5.79 -9.88 -9.09
C GLY A 277 -6.67 -10.85 -9.89
N CYS A 278 -6.56 -10.82 -11.21
CA CYS A 278 -7.36 -11.60 -12.14
C CYS A 278 -6.54 -11.97 -13.38
N SER A 279 -6.80 -13.13 -13.95
CA SER A 279 -6.20 -13.57 -15.22
C SER A 279 -6.91 -12.98 -16.45
N ASP A 280 -8.18 -12.54 -16.29
CA ASP A 280 -8.97 -11.89 -17.34
C ASP A 280 -9.51 -10.54 -16.84
N ILE A 281 -9.03 -9.47 -17.47
CA ILE A 281 -9.43 -8.09 -17.17
C ILE A 281 -10.67 -7.62 -17.93
N SER A 282 -11.35 -8.49 -18.69
CA SER A 282 -12.51 -8.14 -19.53
C SER A 282 -13.63 -7.49 -18.74
N SER A 283 -13.81 -7.86 -17.48
CA SER A 283 -14.85 -7.31 -16.60
C SER A 283 -14.67 -5.82 -16.25
N TYR A 284 -13.48 -5.25 -16.52
CA TYR A 284 -13.22 -3.81 -16.33
C TYR A 284 -13.80 -2.93 -17.47
N GLY A 285 -14.22 -3.56 -18.59
CA GLY A 285 -15.07 -2.95 -19.60
C GLY A 285 -14.54 -1.66 -20.20
N SER A 286 -15.24 -0.54 -19.97
CA SER A 286 -14.92 0.78 -20.54
C SER A 286 -13.94 1.63 -19.72
N PHE A 287 -13.45 1.12 -18.59
CA PHE A 287 -12.52 1.89 -17.75
C PHE A 287 -11.11 1.92 -18.31
N PRO A 288 -10.31 2.96 -18.01
CA PRO A 288 -8.97 3.16 -18.58
C PRO A 288 -8.05 1.95 -18.45
N VAL A 289 -8.09 1.25 -17.31
CA VAL A 289 -7.27 0.06 -17.06
C VAL A 289 -7.50 -1.06 -18.08
N TYR A 290 -8.74 -1.22 -18.57
CA TYR A 290 -9.03 -2.18 -19.64
C TYR A 290 -8.36 -1.77 -20.95
N THR A 291 -8.42 -0.48 -21.32
CA THR A 291 -7.74 0.06 -22.49
C THR A 291 -6.22 -0.14 -22.39
N PHE A 292 -5.64 0.09 -21.23
CA PHE A 292 -4.22 -0.17 -20.98
C PHE A 292 -3.84 -1.65 -21.14
N ALA A 293 -4.71 -2.56 -20.77
CA ALA A 293 -4.44 -4.00 -20.85
C ALA A 293 -4.74 -4.63 -22.21
N LYS A 294 -5.69 -4.08 -22.97
CA LYS A 294 -6.24 -4.71 -24.20
C LYS A 294 -6.23 -3.79 -25.41
N GLY A 295 -6.02 -2.49 -25.27
CA GLY A 295 -6.06 -1.51 -26.35
C GLY A 295 -4.91 -1.67 -27.35
N ASP A 296 -5.15 -1.24 -28.59
CA ASP A 296 -4.17 -1.29 -29.67
C ASP A 296 -2.92 -0.47 -29.31
N GLY A 297 -1.75 -1.10 -29.41
CA GLY A 297 -0.46 -0.49 -29.08
C GLY A 297 -0.14 -0.41 -27.57
N MET A 298 -1.13 -0.61 -26.69
CA MET A 298 -1.00 -0.55 -25.22
C MET A 298 -0.91 -1.93 -24.58
N ALA A 299 -1.60 -2.92 -25.14
CA ALA A 299 -1.67 -4.27 -24.58
C ALA A 299 -0.28 -4.87 -24.32
N GLY A 300 -0.07 -5.41 -23.11
CA GLY A 300 1.20 -5.98 -22.68
C GLY A 300 2.31 -4.96 -22.40
N LYS A 301 1.98 -3.66 -22.39
CA LYS A 301 2.93 -2.55 -22.12
C LYS A 301 2.44 -1.69 -20.93
N TYR A 302 1.25 -1.10 -21.05
CA TYR A 302 0.69 -0.16 -20.07
C TYR A 302 0.12 -0.86 -18.83
N ALA A 303 -0.50 -2.03 -19.04
CA ALA A 303 -0.86 -2.96 -17.99
C ALA A 303 -0.35 -4.36 -18.37
N VAL A 304 0.53 -4.91 -17.54
CA VAL A 304 1.28 -6.14 -17.80
C VAL A 304 0.79 -7.25 -16.86
N ASN A 305 0.52 -8.42 -17.42
CA ASN A 305 0.20 -9.60 -16.62
C ASN A 305 1.48 -10.25 -16.10
N VAL A 306 1.63 -10.31 -14.79
CA VAL A 306 2.73 -11.00 -14.11
C VAL A 306 2.11 -12.10 -13.26
N ASN A 307 2.34 -13.36 -13.63
CA ASN A 307 1.86 -14.54 -12.91
C ASN A 307 0.34 -14.53 -12.59
N GLY A 308 -0.49 -14.13 -13.56
CA GLY A 308 -1.95 -14.12 -13.40
C GLY A 308 -2.53 -12.86 -12.74
N THR A 309 -1.70 -11.90 -12.39
CA THR A 309 -2.09 -10.59 -11.85
C THR A 309 -1.67 -9.48 -12.82
N TYR A 310 -2.59 -8.55 -13.11
CA TYR A 310 -2.25 -7.36 -13.89
C TYR A 310 -1.70 -6.26 -13.00
N TYR A 311 -0.61 -5.64 -13.48
CA TYR A 311 0.01 -4.45 -12.87
C TYR A 311 0.10 -3.33 -13.89
N LEU A 312 -0.15 -2.11 -13.47
CA LEU A 312 0.10 -0.89 -14.23
C LEU A 312 1.60 -0.67 -14.35
N ASN A 313 2.06 -0.21 -15.53
CA ASN A 313 3.47 0.02 -15.79
C ASN A 313 3.78 1.53 -15.68
N PRO A 314 4.48 1.97 -14.62
CA PRO A 314 4.76 3.39 -14.41
C PRO A 314 5.74 4.01 -15.41
N ALA A 315 6.25 3.21 -16.36
CA ALA A 315 7.11 3.70 -17.42
C ALA A 315 6.37 4.55 -18.47
N TYR A 316 5.04 4.54 -18.47
CA TYR A 316 4.20 5.30 -19.37
C TYR A 316 3.51 6.45 -18.65
N ASP A 317 3.56 7.65 -19.23
CA ASP A 317 3.02 8.88 -18.64
C ASP A 317 1.51 8.76 -18.39
N GLU A 318 0.76 8.20 -19.35
CA GLU A 318 -0.69 8.01 -19.25
C GLU A 318 -1.08 7.11 -18.06
N VAL A 319 -0.20 6.21 -17.66
CA VAL A 319 -0.40 5.36 -16.49
C VAL A 319 -0.24 6.18 -15.20
N THR A 320 0.81 6.98 -15.10
CA THR A 320 1.03 7.81 -13.90
C THR A 320 0.02 8.95 -13.81
N GLU A 321 -0.43 9.50 -14.95
CA GLU A 321 -1.53 10.44 -15.04
C GLU A 321 -2.85 9.86 -14.50
N LEU A 322 -3.23 8.64 -14.90
CA LEU A 322 -4.41 7.96 -14.35
C LEU A 322 -4.31 7.76 -12.84
N ILE A 323 -3.14 7.37 -12.34
CA ILE A 323 -2.89 7.15 -10.91
C ILE A 323 -3.05 8.46 -10.14
N ALA A 324 -2.45 9.55 -10.64
CA ALA A 324 -2.51 10.88 -10.04
C ALA A 324 -3.93 11.48 -10.13
N ALA A 325 -4.62 11.30 -11.26
CA ALA A 325 -6.02 11.72 -11.42
C ALA A 325 -6.93 11.00 -10.41
N GLY A 326 -6.75 9.70 -10.19
CA GLY A 326 -7.50 8.96 -9.19
C GLY A 326 -7.21 9.41 -7.74
N ALA A 327 -6.00 9.86 -7.44
CA ALA A 327 -5.67 10.48 -6.16
C ALA A 327 -6.36 11.85 -6.01
N ALA A 328 -6.29 12.69 -7.04
CA ALA A 328 -6.98 13.98 -7.09
C ALA A 328 -8.50 13.83 -6.96
N GLU A 329 -9.10 12.84 -7.62
CA GLU A 329 -10.53 12.53 -7.53
C GLU A 329 -10.94 12.28 -6.07
N ILE A 330 -10.19 11.46 -5.33
CA ILE A 330 -10.49 11.18 -3.92
C ILE A 330 -10.39 12.46 -3.09
N VAL A 331 -9.26 13.17 -3.16
CA VAL A 331 -8.99 14.31 -2.30
C VAL A 331 -9.86 15.53 -2.63
N SER A 332 -10.30 15.67 -3.90
CA SER A 332 -11.21 16.74 -4.30
C SER A 332 -12.66 16.48 -3.90
N ASN A 333 -13.09 15.21 -3.92
CA ASN A 333 -14.51 14.88 -3.75
C ASN A 333 -14.87 14.49 -2.31
N TYR A 334 -13.89 14.10 -1.48
CA TYR A 334 -14.12 13.60 -0.13
C TYR A 334 -13.30 14.36 0.91
N ASP A 335 -13.84 14.49 2.12
CA ASP A 335 -13.17 15.12 3.28
C ASP A 335 -12.13 14.17 3.90
N VAL A 336 -11.20 13.65 3.08
CA VAL A 336 -10.08 12.84 3.57
C VAL A 336 -9.01 13.72 4.20
N ASP A 337 -8.38 13.25 5.25
CA ASP A 337 -7.31 13.96 5.96
C ASP A 337 -5.93 13.68 5.33
N GLY A 338 -5.86 12.62 4.52
CA GLY A 338 -4.68 12.27 3.75
C GLY A 338 -4.92 11.19 2.71
N LEU A 339 -3.91 11.01 1.87
CA LEU A 339 -3.78 9.88 0.97
C LEU A 339 -2.58 9.03 1.40
N HIS A 340 -2.71 7.73 1.31
CA HIS A 340 -1.69 6.76 1.73
C HIS A 340 -1.41 5.75 0.61
N ILE A 341 -0.14 5.44 0.38
CA ILE A 341 0.28 4.31 -0.46
C ILE A 341 1.18 3.37 0.34
N ASP A 342 1.15 2.09 -0.02
CA ASP A 342 2.00 1.06 0.58
C ASP A 342 3.20 0.68 -0.30
N ASP A 343 3.77 -0.51 -0.13
CA ASP A 343 5.01 -0.96 -0.76
C ASP A 343 4.82 -1.65 -2.12
N TYR A 344 3.65 -1.54 -2.74
CA TYR A 344 3.41 -2.10 -4.07
C TYR A 344 3.90 -1.18 -5.19
N PHE A 345 5.26 -1.15 -5.37
CA PHE A 345 5.93 -0.50 -6.49
C PHE A 345 6.14 -1.50 -7.64
N TYR A 346 7.32 -1.56 -8.27
CA TYR A 346 7.55 -2.53 -9.34
C TYR A 346 7.28 -3.96 -8.86
N PRO A 347 6.45 -4.75 -9.60
CA PRO A 347 6.03 -6.08 -9.15
C PRO A 347 7.08 -7.16 -9.40
N THR A 348 8.13 -6.84 -10.19
CA THR A 348 9.15 -7.79 -10.60
C THR A 348 10.45 -7.08 -11.00
N THR A 349 11.57 -7.78 -10.83
CA THR A 349 12.88 -7.38 -11.35
C THR A 349 13.11 -7.84 -12.79
N ASP A 350 12.22 -8.68 -13.37
CA ASP A 350 12.32 -9.15 -14.74
C ASP A 350 12.31 -7.97 -15.72
N ALA A 351 13.31 -7.95 -16.60
CA ALA A 351 13.49 -6.89 -17.59
C ALA A 351 12.40 -6.87 -18.67
N SER A 352 11.67 -7.99 -18.85
CA SER A 352 10.59 -8.06 -19.84
C SER A 352 9.39 -7.19 -19.49
N PHE A 353 9.21 -6.85 -18.18
CA PHE A 353 8.06 -6.07 -17.69
C PHE A 353 7.90 -4.72 -18.42
N ASP A 354 8.99 -4.01 -18.64
CA ASP A 354 9.03 -2.66 -19.21
C ASP A 354 10.03 -2.50 -20.36
N SER A 355 10.49 -3.61 -20.97
CA SER A 355 11.55 -3.65 -21.98
C SER A 355 11.32 -2.72 -23.16
N ALA A 356 10.07 -2.57 -23.63
CA ALA A 356 9.73 -1.70 -24.75
C ALA A 356 9.93 -0.21 -24.39
N ALA A 357 9.48 0.19 -23.19
CA ALA A 357 9.66 1.55 -22.70
C ALA A 357 11.13 1.84 -22.38
N TYR A 358 11.84 0.90 -21.74
CA TYR A 358 13.26 1.03 -21.46
C TYR A 358 14.09 1.22 -22.74
N SER A 359 13.85 0.40 -23.78
CA SER A 359 14.54 0.52 -25.05
C SER A 359 14.33 1.86 -25.75
N ALA A 360 13.20 2.51 -25.53
CA ALA A 360 12.87 3.82 -26.10
C ALA A 360 13.34 5.00 -25.23
N SER A 361 13.71 4.76 -23.97
CA SER A 361 13.92 5.82 -22.97
C SER A 361 15.25 6.56 -23.07
N GLY A 362 16.28 5.94 -23.71
CA GLY A 362 17.65 6.45 -23.75
C GLY A 362 18.46 6.26 -22.47
N TYR A 363 17.91 5.63 -21.41
CA TYR A 363 18.66 5.26 -20.21
C TYR A 363 19.65 4.14 -20.51
N SER A 364 20.84 4.21 -19.92
CA SER A 364 21.88 3.16 -20.02
C SER A 364 21.74 2.07 -18.95
N SER A 365 20.96 2.32 -17.90
CA SER A 365 20.71 1.42 -16.77
C SER A 365 19.21 1.20 -16.60
N LEU A 366 18.78 -0.07 -16.55
CA LEU A 366 17.38 -0.43 -16.27
C LEU A 366 16.97 0.00 -14.85
N SER A 367 17.87 -0.11 -13.89
CA SER A 367 17.60 0.32 -12.51
C SER A 367 17.34 1.82 -12.44
N ASP A 368 18.20 2.64 -13.08
CA ASP A 368 18.03 4.10 -13.09
C ASP A 368 16.74 4.52 -13.80
N PHE A 369 16.38 3.83 -14.88
CA PHE A 369 15.12 4.02 -15.57
C PHE A 369 13.92 3.73 -14.65
N ARG A 370 13.94 2.61 -13.94
CA ARG A 370 12.86 2.20 -13.03
C ARG A 370 12.75 3.11 -11.81
N PHE A 371 13.89 3.53 -11.22
CA PHE A 371 13.90 4.54 -10.17
C PHE A 371 13.27 5.85 -10.63
N ALA A 372 13.62 6.32 -11.83
CA ALA A 372 13.05 7.55 -12.39
C ALA A 372 11.52 7.45 -12.55
N ASN A 373 11.00 6.30 -12.97
CA ASN A 373 9.56 6.07 -13.13
C ASN A 373 8.84 6.03 -11.77
N CYS A 374 9.40 5.35 -10.76
CA CYS A 374 8.84 5.36 -9.40
C CYS A 374 8.86 6.77 -8.79
N ASP A 375 9.97 7.47 -8.92
CA ASP A 375 10.13 8.85 -8.44
C ASP A 375 9.09 9.79 -9.06
N ARG A 376 8.89 9.69 -10.38
CA ARG A 376 7.88 10.46 -11.09
C ARG A 376 6.49 10.18 -10.55
N MET A 377 6.08 8.91 -10.47
CA MET A 377 4.76 8.51 -9.96
C MET A 377 4.51 9.03 -8.54
N VAL A 378 5.47 8.87 -7.63
CA VAL A 378 5.32 9.32 -6.22
C VAL A 378 5.22 10.84 -6.15
N LYS A 379 6.03 11.56 -6.96
CA LYS A 379 5.99 13.02 -7.05
C LYS A 379 4.68 13.54 -7.62
N GLU A 380 4.14 12.88 -8.64
CA GLU A 380 2.85 13.23 -9.24
C GLU A 380 1.70 12.99 -8.24
N LEU A 381 1.73 11.89 -7.49
CA LEU A 381 0.77 11.63 -6.41
C LEU A 381 0.83 12.73 -5.32
N TYR A 382 2.03 13.08 -4.85
CA TYR A 382 2.22 14.18 -3.91
C TYR A 382 1.62 15.49 -4.45
N SER A 383 1.92 15.83 -5.69
CA SER A 383 1.43 17.05 -6.34
C SER A 383 -0.09 17.04 -6.51
N ALA A 384 -0.68 15.89 -6.88
CA ALA A 384 -2.12 15.73 -7.03
C ALA A 384 -2.86 15.94 -5.71
N VAL A 385 -2.36 15.34 -4.62
CA VAL A 385 -2.93 15.49 -3.27
C VAL A 385 -2.92 16.95 -2.84
N HIS A 386 -1.76 17.62 -2.91
CA HIS A 386 -1.63 19.00 -2.43
C HIS A 386 -2.31 20.04 -3.32
N SER A 387 -2.45 19.76 -4.63
CA SER A 387 -3.25 20.60 -5.54
C SER A 387 -4.74 20.51 -5.23
N ALA A 388 -5.23 19.32 -4.88
CA ALA A 388 -6.62 19.10 -4.52
C ALA A 388 -6.96 19.62 -3.11
N ASN A 389 -6.09 19.39 -2.12
CA ASN A 389 -6.20 19.93 -0.77
C ASN A 389 -4.81 20.11 -0.15
N SER A 390 -4.36 21.35 -0.02
CA SER A 390 -3.04 21.68 0.53
C SER A 390 -2.86 21.31 2.02
N THR A 391 -3.93 21.00 2.74
CA THR A 391 -3.88 20.58 4.15
C THR A 391 -3.87 19.07 4.32
N ALA A 392 -4.26 18.32 3.31
CA ALA A 392 -4.21 16.86 3.32
C ALA A 392 -2.76 16.36 3.31
N LYS A 393 -2.50 15.21 3.96
CA LYS A 393 -1.17 14.61 4.02
C LYS A 393 -1.02 13.49 3.01
N PHE A 394 0.14 13.41 2.38
CA PHE A 394 0.53 12.26 1.58
C PHE A 394 1.56 11.42 2.33
N SER A 395 1.24 10.16 2.61
CA SER A 395 2.10 9.23 3.34
C SER A 395 2.45 7.99 2.52
N VAL A 396 3.69 7.51 2.70
CA VAL A 396 4.22 6.35 1.98
C VAL A 396 4.66 5.28 2.98
N SER A 397 4.05 4.09 2.91
CA SER A 397 4.45 2.91 3.69
C SER A 397 5.29 1.97 2.82
N THR A 398 6.56 1.93 3.12
CA THR A 398 7.57 1.15 2.37
C THR A 398 7.89 -0.16 3.07
N GLN A 399 8.63 -1.08 2.43
CA GLN A 399 9.18 -2.21 3.14
C GLN A 399 10.14 -1.76 4.24
N GLY A 400 10.18 -2.50 5.35
CA GLY A 400 11.01 -2.16 6.50
C GLY A 400 12.51 -2.12 6.20
N ARG A 401 13.03 -3.02 5.34
CA ARG A 401 14.42 -2.99 4.92
C ARG A 401 14.62 -2.01 3.77
N ILE A 402 15.45 -0.99 3.98
CA ILE A 402 15.74 0.03 2.96
C ILE A 402 16.28 -0.61 1.67
N GLU A 403 17.18 -1.58 1.79
CA GLU A 403 17.79 -2.27 0.65
C GLU A 403 16.78 -3.05 -0.22
N ASN A 404 15.72 -3.59 0.38
CA ASN A 404 14.68 -4.28 -0.39
C ASN A 404 13.88 -3.30 -1.28
N ASN A 405 13.62 -2.09 -0.77
CA ASN A 405 12.97 -1.04 -1.55
C ASN A 405 13.79 -0.70 -2.80
N TYR A 406 15.12 -0.65 -2.67
CA TYR A 406 16.04 -0.40 -3.78
C TYR A 406 16.12 -1.59 -4.73
N ASN A 407 16.48 -2.76 -4.22
CA ASN A 407 16.91 -3.87 -5.05
C ASN A 407 15.76 -4.63 -5.70
N GLN A 408 14.55 -4.56 -5.13
CA GLN A 408 13.40 -5.33 -5.58
C GLN A 408 12.28 -4.46 -6.13
N LEU A 409 12.07 -3.27 -5.56
CA LEU A 409 10.91 -2.42 -5.85
C LEU A 409 11.27 -1.16 -6.63
N TYR A 410 12.55 -0.84 -6.80
CA TYR A 410 13.06 0.39 -7.41
C TYR A 410 12.47 1.66 -6.78
N ALA A 411 12.25 1.62 -5.47
CA ALA A 411 11.73 2.71 -4.67
C ALA A 411 12.90 3.44 -3.97
N ASP A 412 13.22 4.66 -4.41
CA ASP A 412 14.30 5.46 -3.83
C ASP A 412 13.85 6.17 -2.55
N VAL A 413 13.64 5.36 -1.50
CA VAL A 413 13.17 5.85 -0.20
C VAL A 413 14.14 6.84 0.44
N ARG A 414 15.45 6.76 0.14
CA ARG A 414 16.43 7.73 0.63
C ARG A 414 16.18 9.10 0.04
N LYS A 415 15.93 9.18 -1.27
CA LYS A 415 15.56 10.41 -1.96
C LYS A 415 14.21 10.95 -1.44
N TRP A 416 13.22 10.08 -1.28
CA TRP A 416 11.89 10.50 -0.85
C TRP A 416 11.88 11.05 0.58
N CYS A 417 12.72 10.50 1.46
CA CYS A 417 12.91 11.04 2.81
C CYS A 417 13.63 12.40 2.82
N THR A 418 14.59 12.61 1.92
CA THR A 418 15.53 13.76 2.00
C THR A 418 15.22 14.89 1.01
N THR A 419 14.27 14.70 0.11
CA THR A 419 13.91 15.68 -0.93
C THR A 419 12.44 16.07 -0.80
N PRO A 420 12.10 17.36 -0.62
CA PRO A 420 10.71 17.81 -0.57
C PRO A 420 9.93 17.46 -1.85
N GLY A 421 8.63 17.21 -1.71
CA GLY A 421 7.72 16.97 -2.83
C GLY A 421 7.53 15.49 -3.18
N TYR A 422 7.95 14.56 -2.32
CA TYR A 422 7.68 13.12 -2.47
C TYR A 422 6.72 12.58 -1.41
N ALA A 423 6.86 12.96 -0.16
CA ALA A 423 5.98 12.54 0.92
C ALA A 423 5.96 13.58 2.05
N ASP A 424 4.88 13.61 2.83
CA ASP A 424 4.80 14.34 4.10
C ASP A 424 5.18 13.47 5.28
N ILE A 425 5.00 12.15 5.18
CA ILE A 425 5.20 11.19 6.26
C ILE A 425 5.70 9.87 5.66
N MET A 426 6.76 9.30 6.24
CA MET A 426 7.22 7.95 5.93
C MET A 426 6.76 6.95 7.00
N ILE A 427 6.25 5.80 6.55
CA ILE A 427 5.67 4.77 7.44
C ILE A 427 6.25 3.39 7.08
N PRO A 428 7.55 3.14 7.32
CA PRO A 428 8.16 1.86 6.99
C PRO A 428 7.53 0.71 7.78
N GLN A 429 7.29 -0.42 7.12
CA GLN A 429 6.71 -1.64 7.67
C GLN A 429 7.80 -2.43 8.41
N ILE A 430 8.13 -2.03 9.64
CA ILE A 430 9.17 -2.67 10.47
C ILE A 430 8.57 -3.89 11.18
N TYR A 431 8.16 -4.88 10.41
CA TYR A 431 7.47 -6.09 10.88
C TYR A 431 8.44 -7.16 11.39
N TYR A 432 9.49 -6.75 12.09
CA TYR A 432 10.58 -7.60 12.57
C TYR A 432 10.60 -7.64 14.10
N GLY A 433 11.01 -8.77 14.68
CA GLY A 433 11.31 -8.87 16.10
C GLY A 433 12.67 -8.24 16.45
N PHE A 434 12.94 -8.03 17.73
CA PHE A 434 14.25 -7.55 18.19
C PHE A 434 15.36 -8.58 17.96
N GLU A 435 15.01 -9.88 17.99
CA GLU A 435 15.90 -11.01 17.81
C GLU A 435 15.97 -11.51 16.36
N ASN A 436 15.32 -10.82 15.41
CA ASN A 436 15.39 -11.17 13.99
C ASN A 436 16.84 -11.04 13.50
N SER A 437 17.44 -12.15 13.01
CA SER A 437 18.85 -12.19 12.66
C SER A 437 19.23 -11.40 11.41
N ALA A 438 18.28 -11.18 10.49
CA ALA A 438 18.51 -10.48 9.22
C ALA A 438 18.17 -8.98 9.29
N ALA A 439 17.17 -8.61 10.10
CA ALA A 439 16.69 -7.25 10.25
C ALA A 439 16.12 -7.05 11.66
N PRO A 440 16.98 -6.93 12.70
CA PRO A 440 16.53 -6.66 14.06
C PRO A 440 15.71 -5.36 14.12
N TYR A 441 14.59 -5.37 14.85
CA TYR A 441 13.69 -4.23 14.94
C TYR A 441 14.42 -2.93 15.28
N GLN A 442 15.27 -2.95 16.33
CA GLN A 442 15.92 -1.73 16.80
C GLN A 442 16.86 -1.12 15.75
N SER A 443 17.73 -1.93 15.14
CA SER A 443 18.66 -1.42 14.13
C SER A 443 17.94 -0.93 12.86
N THR A 444 16.86 -1.59 12.48
CA THR A 444 16.03 -1.15 11.35
C THR A 444 15.34 0.18 11.67
N LEU A 445 14.80 0.34 12.88
CA LEU A 445 14.22 1.60 13.33
C LEU A 445 15.26 2.73 13.36
N ASP A 446 16.46 2.47 13.90
CA ASP A 446 17.54 3.46 14.00
C ASP A 446 18.00 3.92 12.62
N GLU A 447 18.04 3.03 11.62
CA GLU A 447 18.37 3.37 10.23
C GLU A 447 17.34 4.31 9.62
N TRP A 448 16.04 4.01 9.78
CA TRP A 448 14.96 4.86 9.31
C TRP A 448 14.89 6.20 10.04
N ASP A 449 15.11 6.21 11.35
CA ASP A 449 15.12 7.42 12.16
C ASP A 449 16.27 8.37 11.73
N ALA A 450 17.46 7.82 11.50
CA ALA A 450 18.58 8.60 10.99
C ALA A 450 18.28 9.22 9.62
N LEU A 451 17.68 8.45 8.73
CA LEU A 451 17.29 8.91 7.39
C LEU A 451 16.19 9.98 7.44
N ALA A 452 15.16 9.78 8.24
CA ALA A 452 14.07 10.74 8.42
C ALA A 452 14.54 12.05 9.03
N LYS A 453 15.42 11.98 10.04
CA LYS A 453 16.06 13.17 10.65
C LYS A 453 16.92 13.93 9.66
N GLN A 454 17.65 13.25 8.78
CA GLN A 454 18.44 13.90 7.72
C GLN A 454 17.55 14.74 6.79
N GLY A 455 16.38 14.24 6.43
CA GLY A 455 15.44 14.94 5.55
C GLY A 455 14.46 15.87 6.26
N GLY A 456 14.36 15.78 7.59
CA GLY A 456 13.37 16.52 8.38
C GLY A 456 11.93 16.06 8.15
N ILE A 457 11.73 14.80 7.69
CA ILE A 457 10.42 14.22 7.43
C ILE A 457 9.91 13.45 8.66
N PRO A 458 8.62 13.57 9.05
CA PRO A 458 8.01 12.74 10.07
C PRO A 458 8.12 11.23 9.74
N LEU A 459 8.48 10.43 10.74
CA LEU A 459 8.58 8.99 10.66
C LEU A 459 7.55 8.32 11.58
N ILE A 460 6.85 7.32 11.07
CA ILE A 460 5.95 6.46 11.85
C ILE A 460 6.40 5.01 11.69
N ALA A 461 6.70 4.32 12.78
CA ALA A 461 7.05 2.91 12.72
C ALA A 461 5.81 2.05 12.49
N GLY A 462 5.74 1.34 11.36
CA GLY A 462 4.72 0.34 11.09
C GLY A 462 5.02 -0.96 11.86
N LEU A 463 4.05 -1.43 12.68
CA LEU A 463 4.18 -2.62 13.53
C LEU A 463 3.19 -3.71 13.09
N SER A 464 3.56 -4.98 13.28
CA SER A 464 2.73 -6.13 12.92
C SER A 464 2.20 -6.85 14.16
N VAL A 465 1.00 -6.47 14.61
CA VAL A 465 0.32 -7.15 15.73
C VAL A 465 -0.06 -8.59 15.37
N SER A 466 -0.33 -8.87 14.10
CA SER A 466 -0.72 -10.20 13.61
C SER A 466 0.35 -11.29 13.83
N LYS A 467 1.61 -10.90 14.03
CA LYS A 467 2.69 -11.84 14.33
C LYS A 467 2.70 -12.33 15.79
N VAL A 468 2.04 -11.61 16.71
CA VAL A 468 2.01 -12.01 18.13
C VAL A 468 1.37 -13.38 18.29
N GLY A 469 2.09 -14.30 18.95
CA GLY A 469 1.69 -15.70 19.11
C GLY A 469 1.98 -16.60 17.91
N CYS A 470 2.60 -16.07 16.85
CA CYS A 470 2.98 -16.81 15.64
C CYS A 470 4.50 -17.02 15.55
N GLU A 471 4.90 -18.08 14.85
CA GLU A 471 6.28 -18.31 14.46
C GLU A 471 6.66 -17.40 13.29
N ASP A 472 7.82 -16.71 13.38
CA ASP A 472 8.39 -15.94 12.28
C ASP A 472 9.51 -16.75 11.60
N THR A 473 9.14 -17.53 10.60
CA THR A 473 10.07 -18.46 9.92
C THR A 473 11.25 -17.77 9.24
N TRP A 474 11.14 -16.46 8.99
CA TRP A 474 12.17 -15.64 8.34
C TRP A 474 13.11 -14.94 9.33
N ALA A 475 12.87 -15.07 10.64
CA ALA A 475 13.64 -14.36 11.66
C ALA A 475 14.92 -15.07 12.09
N GLY A 476 15.26 -16.23 11.50
CA GLY A 476 16.45 -17.00 11.89
C GLY A 476 16.42 -17.39 13.37
N SER A 477 17.39 -16.92 14.17
CA SER A 477 17.43 -17.18 15.62
C SER A 477 16.25 -16.60 16.38
N GLY A 478 15.65 -15.51 15.89
CA GLY A 478 14.47 -14.86 16.47
C GLY A 478 13.11 -15.51 16.12
N LYS A 479 13.14 -16.69 15.52
CA LYS A 479 11.97 -17.40 14.99
C LYS A 479 10.78 -17.50 15.96
N TYR A 480 11.04 -17.69 17.25
CA TYR A 480 10.03 -17.87 18.30
C TYR A 480 9.80 -16.63 19.16
N GLU A 481 10.43 -15.49 18.85
CA GLU A 481 10.33 -14.28 19.65
C GLU A 481 8.88 -13.83 19.87
N TRP A 482 8.08 -13.82 18.81
CA TRP A 482 6.67 -13.42 18.83
C TRP A 482 5.76 -14.36 19.63
N ILE A 483 6.20 -15.61 19.88
CA ILE A 483 5.52 -16.57 20.76
C ILE A 483 5.97 -16.35 22.20
N ASN A 484 7.28 -16.12 22.42
CA ASN A 484 7.87 -16.06 23.74
C ASN A 484 7.58 -14.75 24.49
N TYR A 485 7.37 -13.64 23.75
CA TYR A 485 7.21 -12.31 24.34
C TYR A 485 5.88 -11.67 23.92
N SER A 486 4.87 -11.79 24.77
CA SER A 486 3.54 -11.18 24.54
C SER A 486 3.55 -9.64 24.57
N ASP A 487 4.61 -9.02 25.13
CA ASP A 487 4.80 -7.58 25.26
C ASP A 487 5.62 -6.97 24.10
N ILE A 488 5.94 -7.74 23.06
CA ILE A 488 6.83 -7.32 21.97
C ILE A 488 6.35 -6.02 21.28
N ILE A 489 5.05 -5.88 21.02
CA ILE A 489 4.49 -4.65 20.42
C ILE A 489 4.65 -3.45 21.35
N SER A 490 4.42 -3.61 22.65
CA SER A 490 4.59 -2.54 23.64
C SER A 490 6.05 -2.07 23.70
N ARG A 491 7.00 -3.02 23.65
CA ARG A 491 8.43 -2.73 23.59
C ARG A 491 8.82 -1.99 22.31
N GLN A 492 8.28 -2.43 21.14
CA GLN A 492 8.51 -1.78 19.86
C GLN A 492 7.97 -0.34 19.84
N ALA A 493 6.74 -0.15 20.30
CA ALA A 493 6.14 1.17 20.40
C ALA A 493 6.90 2.09 21.36
N ALA A 494 7.40 1.57 22.49
CA ALA A 494 8.23 2.33 23.41
C ALA A 494 9.60 2.72 22.81
N ALA A 495 10.18 1.87 21.95
CA ALA A 495 11.41 2.19 21.24
C ALA A 495 11.17 3.26 20.15
N ALA A 496 10.05 3.21 19.44
CA ALA A 496 9.70 4.19 18.41
C ALA A 496 9.38 5.59 18.95
N LYS A 497 9.11 5.74 20.25
CA LYS A 497 8.85 7.05 20.91
C LYS A 497 10.11 7.78 21.37
N LYS A 498 11.28 7.21 21.28
CA LYS A 498 12.56 7.80 21.70
C LYS A 498 13.20 8.65 20.61
#